data_644c2c157d04c94192dd944f589dee81
#
_entry.id   644c2c157d04c94192dd944f589dee81
#
_cell.length_a   1.000
_cell.length_b   1.000
_cell.length_c   1.000
_cell.angle_alpha   90.00
_cell.angle_beta   90.00
_cell.angle_gamma   90.00
#
_symmetry.space_group_name_H-M   'P 1'
#
loop_
_entity.id
_entity.type
_entity.pdbx_description
1 polymer ?
#
loop_
_entity_poly.entity_id
_entity_poly.type
_entity_poly.pdbx_seq_one_letter_code
_entity_poly.pdbx_strand_id
1 'polypeptide(L)'
;MRLKIAKESLLNVLSHVVGAVERRHTLNILSNVKIQTNAQALTITGSDLEVELVASTALSEGACLEAGETTVPARKLMEICKSLPTAALIDLQITEDQRCILKSGNSRFVLGTLPAEDYPLLTTENSQGTQVQVTQRELKRLFEKTAFAMAVQDVRFYLTG
;
A
#
# COMPACT_ATOMS: atom_id res chain seq x y z
N MET A 1 -16.98 -5.01 -2.93
CA MET A 1 -15.94 -4.16 -3.56
C MET A 1 -15.55 -4.76 -4.89
N ARG A 2 -15.60 -3.96 -5.97
CA ARG A 2 -15.15 -4.39 -7.30
C ARG A 2 -14.64 -3.19 -8.12
N LEU A 3 -13.49 -3.32 -8.77
CA LEU A 3 -12.90 -2.27 -9.61
C LEU A 3 -12.14 -2.85 -10.80
N LYS A 4 -12.01 -2.05 -11.86
CA LYS A 4 -11.13 -2.32 -12.99
C LYS A 4 -10.03 -1.26 -13.04
N ILE A 5 -8.78 -1.70 -13.13
CA ILE A 5 -7.63 -0.79 -13.09
C ILE A 5 -6.53 -1.27 -14.02
N ALA A 6 -5.82 -0.34 -14.66
CA ALA A 6 -4.62 -0.66 -15.41
C ALA A 6 -3.53 -1.20 -14.46
N LYS A 7 -2.83 -2.24 -14.89
CA LYS A 7 -1.72 -2.86 -14.16
C LYS A 7 -0.71 -1.80 -13.69
N GLU A 8 -0.33 -0.89 -14.57
CA GLU A 8 0.68 0.14 -14.29
C GLU A 8 0.25 1.06 -13.15
N SER A 9 -1.02 1.48 -13.14
CA SER A 9 -1.56 2.33 -12.08
C SER A 9 -1.55 1.61 -10.72
N LEU A 10 -1.99 0.35 -10.68
CA LEU A 10 -1.98 -0.46 -9.47
C LEU A 10 -0.55 -0.72 -8.99
N LEU A 11 0.34 -1.10 -9.90
CA LEU A 11 1.75 -1.38 -9.58
C LEU A 11 2.47 -0.14 -9.07
N ASN A 12 2.19 1.03 -9.64
CA ASN A 12 2.78 2.29 -9.21
C ASN A 12 2.39 2.60 -7.75
N VAL A 13 1.11 2.56 -7.41
CA VAL A 13 0.63 2.82 -6.04
C VAL A 13 1.21 1.81 -5.05
N LEU A 14 1.19 0.51 -5.40
CA LEU A 14 1.77 -0.56 -4.57
C LEU A 14 3.28 -0.35 -4.31
N SER A 15 4.02 0.10 -5.33
CA SER A 15 5.47 0.29 -5.21
C SER A 15 5.85 1.36 -4.17
N HIS A 16 4.98 2.35 -3.95
CA HIS A 16 5.19 3.40 -2.96
C HIS A 16 4.97 2.91 -1.52
N VAL A 17 4.07 1.95 -1.30
CA VAL A 17 3.68 1.54 0.06
C VAL A 17 4.32 0.24 0.53
N VAL A 18 4.76 -0.62 -0.41
CA VAL A 18 5.29 -1.94 -0.07
C VAL A 18 6.56 -1.89 0.77
N GLY A 19 7.25 -0.75 0.77
CA GLY A 19 8.44 -0.51 1.60
C GLY A 19 8.16 -0.51 3.10
N ALA A 20 6.95 -0.12 3.51
CA ALA A 20 6.49 -0.16 4.91
C ALA A 20 5.91 -1.54 5.29
N VAL A 21 5.86 -2.50 4.38
CA VAL A 21 5.31 -3.84 4.68
C VAL A 21 6.44 -4.81 4.99
N GLU A 22 6.54 -5.22 6.25
CA GLU A 22 7.56 -6.18 6.68
C GLU A 22 7.28 -7.61 6.19
N ARG A 23 8.37 -8.41 6.11
CA ARG A 23 8.28 -9.83 5.70
C ARG A 23 7.79 -10.74 6.81
N ARG A 24 8.09 -10.41 8.05
CA ARG A 24 7.77 -11.23 9.23
C ARG A 24 7.34 -10.28 10.34
N HIS A 25 6.06 -10.23 10.59
CA HIS A 25 5.51 -9.51 11.72
C HIS A 25 4.75 -10.49 12.62
N THR A 26 4.68 -10.20 13.92
CA THR A 26 3.85 -10.94 14.88
C THR A 26 2.36 -10.84 14.53
N LEU A 27 1.95 -9.74 13.91
CA LEU A 27 0.60 -9.52 13.41
C LEU A 27 0.54 -9.80 11.90
N ASN A 28 -0.10 -10.89 11.51
CA ASN A 28 -0.22 -11.30 10.10
C ASN A 28 -0.81 -10.23 9.18
N ILE A 29 -1.71 -9.38 9.70
CA ILE A 29 -2.38 -8.35 8.92
C ILE A 29 -1.40 -7.27 8.41
N LEU A 30 -0.28 -7.04 9.09
CA LEU A 30 0.76 -6.10 8.67
C LEU A 30 1.59 -6.58 7.46
N SER A 31 1.46 -7.86 7.08
CA SER A 31 1.97 -8.34 5.80
C SER A 31 1.06 -7.99 4.61
N ASN A 32 -0.15 -7.49 4.90
CA ASN A 32 -1.10 -7.01 3.93
C ASN A 32 -0.93 -5.50 3.70
N VAL A 33 -1.53 -5.01 2.64
CA VAL A 33 -1.87 -3.60 2.45
C VAL A 33 -3.38 -3.44 2.58
N LYS A 34 -3.82 -2.35 3.19
CA LYS A 34 -5.23 -1.95 3.17
C LYS A 34 -5.53 -1.29 1.83
N ILE A 35 -6.58 -1.73 1.18
CA ILE A 35 -7.06 -1.20 -0.10
C ILE A 35 -8.44 -0.59 0.13
N GLN A 36 -8.59 0.67 -0.27
CA GLN A 36 -9.86 1.38 -0.21
C GLN A 36 -10.17 1.94 -1.59
N THR A 37 -11.41 1.83 -2.04
CA THR A 37 -11.83 2.41 -3.32
C THR A 37 -13.17 3.10 -3.19
N ASN A 38 -13.27 4.21 -3.88
CA ASN A 38 -14.50 4.96 -4.12
C ASN A 38 -14.63 5.26 -5.62
N ALA A 39 -15.68 6.01 -6.00
CA ALA A 39 -15.93 6.31 -7.42
C ALA A 39 -14.76 7.05 -8.12
N GLN A 40 -13.90 7.74 -7.38
CA GLN A 40 -12.89 8.64 -7.92
C GLN A 40 -11.46 8.15 -7.77
N ALA A 41 -11.18 7.34 -6.74
CA ALA A 41 -9.81 6.98 -6.36
C ALA A 41 -9.70 5.57 -5.79
N LEU A 42 -8.53 5.00 -6.00
CA LEU A 42 -8.00 3.85 -5.27
C LEU A 42 -6.91 4.35 -4.33
N THR A 43 -7.03 4.02 -3.05
CA THR A 43 -6.04 4.32 -2.01
C THR A 43 -5.50 3.01 -1.43
N ILE A 44 -4.19 2.93 -1.29
CA ILE A 44 -3.49 1.79 -0.69
C ILE A 44 -2.66 2.29 0.48
N THR A 45 -2.78 1.63 1.64
CA THR A 45 -2.03 1.93 2.85
C THR A 45 -1.18 0.72 3.25
N GLY A 46 0.09 0.95 3.54
CA GLY A 46 1.01 -0.01 4.12
C GLY A 46 1.55 0.52 5.44
N SER A 47 1.69 -0.32 6.46
CA SER A 47 2.19 0.06 7.78
C SER A 47 2.97 -1.07 8.43
N ASP A 48 3.97 -0.72 9.24
CA ASP A 48 4.70 -1.59 10.16
C ASP A 48 4.53 -1.17 11.64
N LEU A 49 3.58 -0.28 11.93
CA LEU A 49 3.29 0.39 13.20
C LEU A 49 4.23 1.54 13.55
N GLU A 50 5.39 1.65 12.92
CA GLU A 50 6.31 2.78 13.10
C GLU A 50 6.18 3.78 11.94
N VAL A 51 5.95 3.26 10.74
CA VAL A 51 5.78 4.04 9.51
C VAL A 51 4.48 3.64 8.82
N GLU A 52 3.68 4.62 8.44
CA GLU A 52 2.52 4.44 7.57
C GLU A 52 2.74 5.15 6.24
N LEU A 53 2.62 4.41 5.16
CA LEU A 53 2.70 4.93 3.80
C LEU A 53 1.34 4.82 3.12
N VAL A 54 0.83 5.95 2.66
CA VAL A 54 -0.45 6.04 1.95
C VAL A 54 -0.19 6.55 0.54
N ALA A 55 -0.68 5.82 -0.45
CA ALA A 55 -0.60 6.24 -1.84
C ALA A 55 -1.96 6.07 -2.53
N SER A 56 -2.29 7.02 -3.40
CA SER A 56 -3.56 7.05 -4.11
C SER A 56 -3.35 7.26 -5.60
N THR A 57 -4.29 6.72 -6.40
CA THR A 57 -4.39 7.00 -7.82
C THR A 57 -5.84 7.27 -8.19
N ALA A 58 -6.03 8.22 -9.12
CA ALA A 58 -7.36 8.49 -9.66
C ALA A 58 -7.85 7.28 -10.46
N LEU A 59 -9.14 7.00 -10.37
CA LEU A 59 -9.82 6.01 -11.20
C LEU A 59 -10.53 6.71 -12.36
N SER A 60 -10.50 6.07 -13.52
CA SER A 60 -11.32 6.51 -14.66
C SER A 60 -12.81 6.35 -14.33
N GLU A 61 -13.65 7.13 -14.98
CA GLU A 61 -15.09 7.02 -14.85
C GLU A 61 -15.56 5.57 -15.13
N GLY A 62 -16.39 5.02 -14.24
CA GLY A 62 -16.87 3.65 -14.34
C GLY A 62 -15.85 2.56 -13.99
N ALA A 63 -14.63 2.89 -13.60
CA ALA A 63 -13.63 1.91 -13.17
C ALA A 63 -13.97 1.27 -11.82
N CYS A 64 -14.52 2.04 -10.88
CA CYS A 64 -15.06 1.52 -9.63
C CYS A 64 -16.51 1.05 -9.88
N LEU A 65 -16.71 -0.25 -9.86
CA LEU A 65 -18.04 -0.86 -10.02
C LEU A 65 -18.76 -0.99 -8.68
N GLU A 66 -18.02 -1.15 -7.60
CA GLU A 66 -18.51 -1.27 -6.24
C GLU A 66 -17.45 -0.77 -5.27
N ALA A 67 -17.75 0.31 -4.57
CA ALA A 67 -16.87 0.88 -3.54
C ALA A 67 -16.72 -0.08 -2.34
N GLY A 68 -15.64 0.08 -1.58
CA GLY A 68 -15.40 -0.70 -0.37
C GLY A 68 -13.93 -0.72 0.03
N GLU A 69 -13.65 -1.52 1.04
CA GLU A 69 -12.30 -1.68 1.58
C GLU A 69 -12.01 -3.13 1.96
N THR A 70 -10.74 -3.48 1.99
CA THR A 70 -10.26 -4.81 2.37
C THR A 70 -8.76 -4.75 2.65
N THR A 71 -8.18 -5.86 3.10
CA THR A 71 -6.72 -6.02 3.10
C THR A 71 -6.29 -7.18 2.24
N VAL A 72 -5.13 -7.04 1.56
CA VAL A 72 -4.61 -8.07 0.64
C VAL A 72 -3.10 -8.25 0.87
N PRO A 73 -2.57 -9.48 0.80
CA PRO A 73 -1.14 -9.74 0.94
C PRO A 73 -0.31 -8.92 -0.06
N ALA A 74 0.44 -7.92 0.45
CA ALA A 74 1.10 -6.90 -0.34
C ALA A 74 2.06 -7.47 -1.38
N ARG A 75 2.94 -8.38 -0.96
CA ARG A 75 3.96 -8.97 -1.82
C ARG A 75 3.38 -9.86 -2.90
N LYS A 76 2.36 -10.66 -2.55
CA LYS A 76 1.68 -11.52 -3.53
C LYS A 76 0.95 -10.69 -4.59
N LEU A 77 0.28 -9.62 -4.16
CA LEU A 77 -0.35 -8.69 -5.09
C LEU A 77 0.69 -8.04 -6.01
N MET A 78 1.82 -7.60 -5.46
CA MET A 78 2.94 -7.04 -6.22
C MET A 78 3.52 -8.04 -7.22
N GLU A 79 3.78 -9.29 -6.81
CA GLU A 79 4.30 -10.36 -7.68
C GLU A 79 3.34 -10.65 -8.84
N ILE A 80 2.05 -10.74 -8.57
CA ILE A 80 1.01 -10.91 -9.59
C ILE A 80 1.04 -9.74 -10.58
N CYS A 81 1.00 -8.50 -10.08
CA CYS A 81 1.07 -7.33 -10.95
C CYS A 81 2.32 -7.34 -11.83
N LYS A 82 3.49 -7.71 -11.30
CA LYS A 82 4.74 -7.80 -12.07
C LYS A 82 4.71 -8.88 -13.14
N SER A 83 4.02 -10.00 -12.89
CA SER A 83 3.93 -11.13 -13.83
C SER A 83 2.99 -10.89 -15.01
N LEU A 84 2.07 -9.94 -14.91
CA LEU A 84 1.13 -9.62 -15.98
C LEU A 84 1.80 -8.86 -17.13
N PRO A 85 1.29 -9.00 -18.37
CA PRO A 85 1.79 -8.23 -19.52
C PRO A 85 1.66 -6.72 -19.32
N THR A 86 2.43 -5.96 -20.09
CA THR A 86 2.30 -4.50 -20.17
C THR A 86 0.89 -4.14 -20.69
N ALA A 87 0.34 -3.03 -20.20
CA ALA A 87 -1.01 -2.54 -20.50
C ALA A 87 -2.15 -3.52 -20.15
N ALA A 88 -1.90 -4.50 -19.28
CA ALA A 88 -2.93 -5.40 -18.80
C ALA A 88 -3.98 -4.66 -17.96
N LEU A 89 -5.26 -4.98 -18.19
CA LEU A 89 -6.36 -4.53 -17.34
C LEU A 89 -6.62 -5.58 -16.27
N ILE A 90 -6.73 -5.15 -15.03
CA ILE A 90 -7.01 -5.99 -13.87
C ILE A 90 -8.45 -5.73 -13.43
N ASP A 91 -9.28 -6.77 -13.38
CA ASP A 91 -10.59 -6.78 -12.70
C ASP A 91 -10.35 -7.37 -11.30
N LEU A 92 -10.43 -6.54 -10.27
CA LEU A 92 -10.26 -6.92 -8.87
C LEU A 92 -11.64 -6.94 -8.20
N GLN A 93 -11.97 -8.08 -7.60
CA GLN A 93 -13.25 -8.30 -6.93
C GLN A 93 -13.01 -8.93 -5.55
N ILE A 94 -13.69 -8.41 -4.54
CA ILE A 94 -13.78 -9.04 -3.22
C ILE A 94 -15.10 -9.79 -3.13
N THR A 95 -15.02 -11.07 -2.77
CA THR A 95 -16.19 -11.93 -2.59
C THR A 95 -16.67 -11.90 -1.13
N GLU A 96 -17.89 -12.37 -0.89
CA GLU A 96 -18.47 -12.51 0.45
C GLU A 96 -17.63 -13.46 1.35
N ASP A 97 -16.97 -14.46 0.75
CA ASP A 97 -16.06 -15.39 1.44
C ASP A 97 -14.68 -14.77 1.79
N GLN A 98 -14.56 -13.45 1.81
CA GLN A 98 -13.30 -12.74 2.08
C GLN A 98 -12.14 -13.22 1.18
N ARG A 99 -12.38 -13.31 -0.11
CA ARG A 99 -11.38 -13.62 -1.13
C ARG A 99 -11.24 -12.49 -2.11
N CYS A 100 -10.00 -12.11 -2.38
CA CYS A 100 -9.68 -11.20 -3.46
C CYS A 100 -9.43 -12.00 -4.74
N ILE A 101 -10.27 -11.80 -5.73
CA ILE A 101 -10.14 -12.39 -7.06
C ILE A 101 -9.58 -11.33 -7.99
N LEU A 102 -8.44 -11.60 -8.60
CA LEU A 102 -7.87 -10.79 -9.68
C LEU A 102 -7.99 -11.55 -10.98
N LYS A 103 -8.57 -10.91 -11.99
CA LYS A 103 -8.64 -11.43 -13.35
C LYS A 103 -7.95 -10.48 -14.31
N SER A 104 -7.16 -11.03 -15.23
CA SER A 104 -6.53 -10.27 -16.32
C SER A 104 -6.35 -11.19 -17.52
N GLY A 105 -7.06 -10.89 -18.63
CA GLY A 105 -7.14 -11.79 -19.77
C GLY A 105 -7.62 -13.19 -19.35
N ASN A 106 -6.82 -14.23 -19.66
CA ASN A 106 -7.11 -15.61 -19.30
C ASN A 106 -6.60 -16.01 -17.91
N SER A 107 -5.92 -15.09 -17.21
CA SER A 107 -5.33 -15.39 -15.90
C SER A 107 -6.32 -15.05 -14.78
N ARG A 108 -6.38 -15.93 -13.77
CA ARG A 108 -7.19 -15.74 -12.56
C ARG A 108 -6.36 -16.12 -11.34
N PHE A 109 -6.29 -15.18 -10.41
CA PHE A 109 -5.60 -15.35 -9.12
C PHE A 109 -6.60 -15.19 -7.99
N VAL A 110 -6.38 -15.92 -6.89
CA VAL A 110 -7.21 -15.84 -5.68
C VAL A 110 -6.30 -15.64 -4.49
N LEU A 111 -6.53 -14.55 -3.74
CA LEU A 111 -5.80 -14.22 -2.52
C LEU A 111 -6.76 -14.23 -1.34
N GLY A 112 -6.30 -14.68 -0.18
CA GLY A 112 -7.02 -14.50 1.08
C GLY A 112 -6.98 -13.03 1.48
N THR A 113 -8.06 -12.54 2.09
CA THR A 113 -8.14 -11.18 2.63
C THR A 113 -8.39 -11.23 4.13
N LEU A 114 -8.14 -10.12 4.81
CA LEU A 114 -8.54 -9.91 6.19
C LEU A 114 -9.41 -8.65 6.25
N PRO A 115 -10.29 -8.50 7.27
CA PRO A 115 -11.13 -7.33 7.41
C PRO A 115 -10.29 -6.04 7.46
N ALA A 116 -10.76 -5.00 6.79
CA ALA A 116 -10.07 -3.71 6.78
C ALA A 116 -10.14 -2.97 8.11
N GLU A 117 -11.16 -3.27 8.91
CA GLU A 117 -11.38 -2.74 10.27
C GLU A 117 -10.31 -3.19 11.25
N ASP A 118 -9.73 -4.38 11.04
CA ASP A 118 -8.65 -4.92 11.87
C ASP A 118 -7.27 -4.35 11.51
N TYR A 119 -7.17 -3.56 10.43
CA TYR A 119 -5.89 -2.99 9.98
C TYR A 119 -5.48 -1.82 10.88
N PRO A 120 -4.36 -1.91 11.61
CA PRO A 120 -3.94 -0.87 12.52
C PRO A 120 -3.43 0.33 11.72
N LEU A 121 -4.13 1.46 11.84
CA LEU A 121 -3.70 2.75 11.30
C LEU A 121 -3.01 3.56 12.39
N LEU A 122 -1.99 4.32 12.01
CA LEU A 122 -1.36 5.27 12.91
C LEU A 122 -2.36 6.41 13.16
N THR A 123 -2.82 6.51 14.40
CA THR A 123 -3.71 7.61 14.82
C THR A 123 -2.89 8.89 14.86
N THR A 124 -3.06 9.74 13.90
CA THR A 124 -2.55 11.12 13.99
C THR A 124 -3.47 11.86 14.96
N GLU A 125 -3.12 11.87 16.25
CA GLU A 125 -3.74 12.85 17.15
C GLU A 125 -3.50 14.23 16.54
N ASN A 126 -4.55 15.07 16.52
CA ASN A 126 -4.49 16.46 16.05
C ASN A 126 -3.50 17.28 16.90
N SER A 127 -2.23 16.96 16.80
CA SER A 127 -1.19 17.80 17.37
C SER A 127 -1.14 19.08 16.54
N GLN A 128 -1.30 20.21 17.20
CA GLN A 128 -0.99 21.54 16.64
C GLN A 128 0.53 21.63 16.42
N GLY A 129 1.03 20.83 15.46
CA GLY A 129 2.44 20.82 15.13
C GLY A 129 2.85 22.03 14.30
N THR A 130 4.10 22.41 14.40
CA THR A 130 4.69 23.42 13.51
C THR A 130 4.77 22.86 12.10
N GLN A 131 4.14 23.54 11.14
CA GLN A 131 4.26 23.19 9.72
C GLN A 131 5.53 23.80 9.14
N VAL A 132 6.33 22.97 8.50
CA VAL A 132 7.53 23.38 7.76
C VAL A 132 7.36 23.01 6.30
N GLN A 133 7.54 23.97 5.42
CA GLN A 133 7.51 23.73 3.97
C GLN A 133 8.93 23.69 3.41
N VAL A 134 9.31 22.57 2.83
CA VAL A 134 10.61 22.36 2.20
C VAL A 134 10.42 21.69 0.84
N THR A 135 11.35 21.93 -0.08
CA THR A 135 11.32 21.21 -1.36
C THR A 135 11.80 19.77 -1.16
N GLN A 136 11.30 18.84 -1.99
CA GLN A 136 11.75 17.44 -1.97
C GLN A 136 13.27 17.32 -2.11
N ARG A 137 13.89 18.19 -2.93
CA ARG A 137 15.35 18.22 -3.14
C ARG A 137 16.09 18.57 -1.87
N GLU A 138 15.62 19.59 -1.14
CA GLU A 138 16.24 20.02 0.13
C GLU A 138 16.11 18.94 1.19
N LEU A 139 14.91 18.37 1.35
CA LEU A 139 14.66 17.30 2.31
C LEU A 139 15.55 16.08 2.01
N LYS A 140 15.62 15.64 0.76
CA LYS A 140 16.50 14.55 0.33
C LYS A 140 17.95 14.84 0.66
N ARG A 141 18.43 16.07 0.38
CA ARG A 141 19.81 16.48 0.70
C ARG A 141 20.10 16.42 2.19
N LEU A 142 19.16 16.82 3.05
CA LEU A 142 19.31 16.75 4.50
C LEU A 142 19.49 15.29 4.94
N PHE A 143 18.63 14.38 4.50
CA PHE A 143 18.80 12.95 4.81
C PHE A 143 20.10 12.38 4.30
N GLU A 144 20.50 12.66 3.05
CA GLU A 144 21.78 12.17 2.50
C GLU A 144 23.01 12.67 3.28
N LYS A 145 22.92 13.86 3.89
CA LYS A 145 24.03 14.42 4.70
C LYS A 145 24.13 13.83 6.10
N THR A 146 23.09 13.17 6.60
CA THR A 146 23.04 12.60 7.96
C THR A 146 23.02 11.08 7.97
N ALA A 147 22.49 10.45 6.92
CA ALA A 147 22.30 9.00 6.85
C ALA A 147 23.57 8.17 7.07
N PHE A 148 24.75 8.69 6.71
CA PHE A 148 26.00 7.97 6.92
C PHE A 148 26.37 7.80 8.42
N ALA A 149 25.79 8.62 9.29
CA ALA A 149 26.01 8.58 10.74
C ALA A 149 25.03 7.65 11.46
N MET A 150 24.02 7.16 10.74
CA MET A 150 23.02 6.21 11.30
C MET A 150 23.69 4.87 11.57
N ALA A 151 23.39 4.29 12.72
CA ALA A 151 23.84 2.94 13.05
C ALA A 151 23.09 1.89 12.21
N VAL A 152 23.82 0.85 11.80
CA VAL A 152 23.22 -0.29 11.10
C VAL A 152 23.16 -1.46 12.09
N GLN A 153 21.97 -1.97 12.37
CA GLN A 153 21.75 -3.10 13.29
C GLN A 153 22.27 -2.89 14.73
N ASP A 154 22.18 -1.67 15.24
CA ASP A 154 22.54 -1.39 16.65
C ASP A 154 21.33 -1.70 17.55
N VAL A 155 21.60 -2.31 18.72
CA VAL A 155 20.56 -2.59 19.74
C VAL A 155 19.98 -1.31 20.34
N ARG A 156 20.66 -0.18 20.18
CA ARG A 156 20.21 1.15 20.56
C ARG A 156 19.38 1.75 19.42
N PHE A 157 18.10 1.40 19.36
CA PHE A 157 17.19 1.80 18.29
C PHE A 157 17.17 3.31 17.99
N TYR A 158 17.40 4.18 18.98
CA TYR A 158 17.47 5.63 18.80
C TYR A 158 18.68 6.10 17.97
N LEU A 159 19.62 5.22 17.65
CA LEU A 159 20.75 5.51 16.76
C LEU A 159 20.48 5.09 15.30
N THR A 160 19.38 4.41 15.04
CA THR A 160 19.02 3.91 13.70
C THR A 160 18.10 4.85 12.93
N GLY A 161 17.67 5.95 13.54
CA GLY A 161 16.81 6.95 12.91
C GLY A 161 16.84 8.30 13.56
#